data_5d939fc8ee68f1de8824c2cfcb5cdd20
#
_entry.id   5d939fc8ee68f1de8824c2cfcb5cdd20
#
_cell.length_a   1.000
_cell.length_b   1.000
_cell.length_c   1.000
_cell.angle_alpha   90.00
_cell.angle_beta   90.00
_cell.angle_gamma   90.00
#
_symmetry.space_group_name_H-M   'P 1'
#
loop_
_entity.id
_entity.type
_entity.pdbx_description
1 polymer ?
#
loop_
_entity_poly.entity_id
_entity_poly.type
_entity_poly.pdbx_seq_one_letter_code
_entity_poly.pdbx_strand_id
1 'polypeptide(L)'
;MQPGGCFAIISYMAKLKVAVIGVGHLGSIHAKIYKQLESCRLIAVCDTDQARLQQVSQGLDIPGFADYHKVFSQVDAVSIAVPSKLHHRIALDCLKHGLHALVEKPFTANLKEADELIQEAKINNLILQVGHIERFNSAFSATQKLINLPKFIECHRLSPFPNRSLDVGVVLDIMIHDIDIVLGLVNARIEKIDAVGVNVLTPMEDIANARISFTNGCVANLTASRVSDEVMRKIRIFQENTYISLDYKEAKASVYKKSGMQITKTDLPIEKEQPLQKELQSFIACVQEHKEPLVSGMVAREALKVALEIQEKIWKQNKS
;
A
#
# COMPACT_ATOMS: atom_id res chain seq x y z
N MET A 1 -36.61 -38.71 -25.69
CA MET A 1 -36.14 -37.94 -24.55
C MET A 1 -34.85 -37.24 -24.94
N GLN A 2 -34.90 -35.95 -25.18
CA GLN A 2 -33.69 -35.13 -25.45
C GLN A 2 -33.15 -34.63 -24.12
N PRO A 3 -31.83 -34.64 -23.90
CA PRO A 3 -31.25 -34.03 -22.70
C PRO A 3 -31.22 -32.53 -22.87
N GLY A 4 -31.87 -31.83 -21.93
CA GLY A 4 -31.89 -30.38 -21.84
C GLY A 4 -30.50 -29.83 -21.58
N GLY A 5 -29.98 -29.06 -22.51
CA GLY A 5 -28.76 -28.29 -22.36
C GLY A 5 -28.94 -27.20 -21.31
N CYS A 6 -28.18 -27.32 -20.24
CA CYS A 6 -28.06 -26.28 -19.24
C CYS A 6 -27.16 -25.15 -19.83
N PHE A 7 -27.80 -24.14 -20.42
CA PHE A 7 -27.09 -22.92 -20.80
C PHE A 7 -26.67 -22.18 -19.51
N ALA A 8 -25.39 -22.25 -19.19
CA ALA A 8 -24.81 -21.39 -18.19
C ALA A 8 -24.96 -19.94 -18.70
N ILE A 9 -25.84 -19.18 -18.08
CA ILE A 9 -25.94 -17.73 -18.29
C ILE A 9 -24.68 -17.14 -17.68
N ILE A 10 -23.66 -16.95 -18.50
CA ILE A 10 -22.53 -16.09 -18.16
C ILE A 10 -23.12 -14.68 -18.12
N SER A 11 -23.46 -14.21 -16.92
CA SER A 11 -23.81 -12.82 -16.67
C SER A 11 -22.60 -11.98 -17.11
N TYR A 12 -22.74 -11.28 -18.21
CA TYR A 12 -21.75 -10.32 -18.70
C TYR A 12 -21.83 -9.12 -17.75
N MET A 13 -21.15 -9.21 -16.62
CA MET A 13 -21.04 -8.06 -15.72
C MET A 13 -20.40 -6.91 -16.50
N ALA A 14 -21.06 -5.75 -16.53
CA ALA A 14 -20.53 -4.56 -17.17
C ALA A 14 -19.16 -4.23 -16.55
N LYS A 15 -18.16 -3.99 -17.40
CA LYS A 15 -16.83 -3.64 -16.94
C LYS A 15 -16.88 -2.38 -16.08
N LEU A 16 -16.29 -2.45 -14.89
CA LEU A 16 -16.20 -1.30 -13.97
C LEU A 16 -15.49 -0.12 -14.67
N LYS A 17 -16.09 1.06 -14.63
CA LYS A 17 -15.51 2.26 -15.22
C LYS A 17 -14.62 2.94 -14.19
N VAL A 18 -13.36 3.19 -14.54
CA VAL A 18 -12.38 3.80 -13.64
C VAL A 18 -11.73 5.03 -14.24
N ALA A 19 -11.33 5.97 -13.38
CA ALA A 19 -10.42 7.06 -13.73
C ALA A 19 -9.22 7.11 -12.79
N VAL A 20 -8.12 7.72 -13.26
CA VAL A 20 -6.95 8.00 -12.44
C VAL A 20 -6.82 9.49 -12.24
N ILE A 21 -6.77 9.93 -10.98
CA ILE A 21 -6.59 11.33 -10.58
C ILE A 21 -5.15 11.52 -10.09
N GLY A 22 -4.40 12.36 -10.77
CA GLY A 22 -2.95 12.49 -10.65
C GLY A 22 -2.23 11.49 -11.54
N VAL A 23 -1.61 11.95 -12.64
CA VAL A 23 -0.83 11.09 -13.55
C VAL A 23 0.66 11.41 -13.51
N GLY A 24 1.16 11.65 -12.29
CA GLY A 24 2.58 11.65 -11.99
C GLY A 24 3.22 10.29 -12.21
N HIS A 25 4.34 10.02 -11.55
CA HIS A 25 5.07 8.76 -11.73
C HIS A 25 4.20 7.52 -11.46
N LEU A 26 3.55 7.43 -10.29
CA LEU A 26 2.70 6.29 -9.95
C LEU A 26 1.39 6.27 -10.73
N GLY A 27 0.68 7.38 -10.79
CA GLY A 27 -0.62 7.41 -11.46
C GLY A 27 -0.55 7.11 -12.95
N SER A 28 0.54 7.46 -13.64
CA SER A 28 0.75 7.05 -15.04
C SER A 28 0.91 5.53 -15.18
N ILE A 29 1.49 4.86 -14.15
CA ILE A 29 1.59 3.40 -14.13
C ILE A 29 0.22 2.78 -13.83
N HIS A 30 -0.55 3.33 -12.86
CA HIS A 30 -1.94 2.92 -12.61
C HIS A 30 -2.79 2.99 -13.88
N ALA A 31 -2.72 4.11 -14.61
CA ALA A 31 -3.48 4.28 -15.85
C ALA A 31 -3.10 3.23 -16.92
N LYS A 32 -1.81 2.93 -17.08
CA LYS A 32 -1.34 1.88 -18.00
C LYS A 32 -1.86 0.51 -17.61
N ILE A 33 -1.84 0.16 -16.33
CA ILE A 33 -2.33 -1.12 -15.84
C ILE A 33 -3.85 -1.19 -16.04
N TYR A 34 -4.64 -0.20 -15.61
CA TYR A 34 -6.09 -0.21 -15.83
C TYR A 34 -6.49 -0.31 -17.30
N LYS A 35 -5.73 0.30 -18.21
CA LYS A 35 -5.96 0.17 -19.67
C LYS A 35 -5.81 -1.26 -20.17
N GLN A 36 -4.99 -2.08 -19.50
CA GLN A 36 -4.71 -3.49 -19.85
C GLN A 36 -5.63 -4.50 -19.14
N LEU A 37 -6.25 -4.10 -18.01
CA LEU A 37 -7.10 -5.01 -17.26
C LEU A 37 -8.43 -5.26 -17.98
N GLU A 38 -8.78 -6.55 -18.14
CA GLU A 38 -10.05 -6.94 -18.76
C GLU A 38 -11.26 -6.71 -17.86
N SER A 39 -11.06 -6.68 -16.52
CA SER A 39 -12.10 -6.53 -15.50
C SER A 39 -12.64 -5.11 -15.37
N CYS A 40 -11.96 -4.11 -15.93
CA CYS A 40 -12.40 -2.71 -15.88
C CYS A 40 -12.20 -2.00 -17.22
N ARG A 41 -12.67 -0.76 -17.30
CA ARG A 41 -12.45 0.14 -18.42
C ARG A 41 -11.92 1.47 -17.89
N LEU A 42 -10.70 1.83 -18.26
CA LEU A 42 -10.16 3.17 -18.03
C LEU A 42 -10.90 4.18 -18.91
N ILE A 43 -11.61 5.10 -18.29
CA ILE A 43 -12.44 6.11 -18.99
C ILE A 43 -11.66 7.39 -19.22
N ALA A 44 -10.91 7.84 -18.21
CA ALA A 44 -10.20 9.11 -18.27
C ALA A 44 -9.01 9.15 -17.30
N VAL A 45 -8.16 10.14 -17.50
CA VAL A 45 -7.12 10.56 -16.56
C VAL A 45 -7.26 12.03 -16.21
N CYS A 46 -6.84 12.42 -14.99
CA CYS A 46 -6.89 13.80 -14.55
C CYS A 46 -5.54 14.24 -13.98
N ASP A 47 -5.08 15.44 -14.36
CA ASP A 47 -3.91 16.09 -13.74
C ASP A 47 -3.98 17.61 -14.01
N THR A 48 -3.53 18.41 -13.06
CA THR A 48 -3.43 19.87 -13.23
C THR A 48 -2.23 20.30 -14.09
N ASP A 49 -1.21 19.45 -14.21
CA ASP A 49 -0.08 19.64 -15.12
C ASP A 49 -0.49 19.25 -16.54
N GLN A 50 -0.71 20.25 -17.39
CA GLN A 50 -1.21 20.09 -18.75
C GLN A 50 -0.26 19.27 -19.64
N ALA A 51 1.04 19.44 -19.50
CA ALA A 51 2.02 18.72 -20.32
C ALA A 51 2.00 17.21 -20.01
N ARG A 52 1.97 16.88 -18.72
CA ARG A 52 1.87 15.50 -18.23
C ARG A 52 0.53 14.87 -18.59
N LEU A 53 -0.56 15.60 -18.39
CA LEU A 53 -1.91 15.18 -18.75
C LEU A 53 -1.99 14.81 -20.24
N GLN A 54 -1.50 15.70 -21.11
CA GLN A 54 -1.49 15.48 -22.55
C GLN A 54 -0.64 14.27 -22.95
N GLN A 55 0.56 14.15 -22.38
CA GLN A 55 1.45 13.01 -22.64
C GLN A 55 0.77 11.66 -22.30
N VAL A 56 0.12 11.57 -21.11
CA VAL A 56 -0.50 10.31 -20.68
C VAL A 56 -1.81 10.03 -21.43
N SER A 57 -2.66 11.03 -21.62
CA SER A 57 -3.94 10.87 -22.32
C SER A 57 -3.76 10.46 -23.78
N GLN A 58 -2.84 11.11 -24.50
CA GLN A 58 -2.51 10.75 -25.89
C GLN A 58 -1.82 9.37 -25.96
N GLY A 59 -0.87 9.09 -25.05
CA GLY A 59 -0.16 7.81 -25.03
C GLY A 59 -1.05 6.59 -24.75
N LEU A 60 -2.20 6.79 -24.09
CA LEU A 60 -3.17 5.74 -23.79
C LEU A 60 -4.44 5.81 -24.67
N ASP A 61 -4.55 6.81 -25.51
CA ASP A 61 -5.76 7.08 -26.32
C ASP A 61 -7.02 7.10 -25.45
N ILE A 62 -7.06 8.04 -24.49
CA ILE A 62 -8.17 8.27 -23.55
C ILE A 62 -8.33 9.76 -23.25
N PRO A 63 -9.54 10.22 -22.84
CA PRO A 63 -9.76 11.59 -22.42
C PRO A 63 -8.89 12.00 -21.23
N GLY A 64 -8.39 13.24 -21.26
CA GLY A 64 -7.68 13.87 -20.15
C GLY A 64 -8.41 15.14 -19.69
N PHE A 65 -8.52 15.33 -18.35
CA PHE A 65 -9.19 16.49 -17.75
C PHE A 65 -8.29 17.17 -16.71
N ALA A 66 -8.19 18.50 -16.77
CA ALA A 66 -7.50 19.26 -15.73
C ALA A 66 -8.30 19.31 -14.41
N ASP A 67 -9.61 19.27 -14.52
CA ASP A 67 -10.55 19.25 -13.41
C ASP A 67 -11.13 17.85 -13.21
N TYR A 68 -10.80 17.20 -12.09
CA TYR A 68 -11.23 15.84 -11.78
C TYR A 68 -12.75 15.71 -11.56
N HIS A 69 -13.48 16.79 -11.27
CA HIS A 69 -14.94 16.74 -11.17
C HIS A 69 -15.62 16.33 -12.48
N LYS A 70 -14.93 16.53 -13.62
CA LYS A 70 -15.45 16.13 -14.94
C LYS A 70 -15.65 14.63 -15.10
N VAL A 71 -15.03 13.80 -14.28
CA VAL A 71 -15.19 12.33 -14.36
C VAL A 71 -16.30 11.78 -13.46
N PHE A 72 -16.84 12.55 -12.51
CA PHE A 72 -17.75 12.04 -11.49
C PHE A 72 -18.99 11.33 -12.04
N SER A 73 -19.59 11.83 -13.10
CA SER A 73 -20.76 11.20 -13.75
C SER A 73 -20.41 10.11 -14.76
N GLN A 74 -19.12 9.81 -14.96
CA GLN A 74 -18.65 8.94 -16.03
C GLN A 74 -18.07 7.63 -15.53
N VAL A 75 -17.71 7.55 -14.22
CA VAL A 75 -16.98 6.42 -13.64
C VAL A 75 -17.63 5.91 -12.36
N ASP A 76 -17.30 4.69 -12.01
CA ASP A 76 -17.78 4.01 -10.81
C ASP A 76 -16.72 4.08 -9.69
N ALA A 77 -15.44 4.18 -10.07
CA ALA A 77 -14.31 4.18 -9.14
C ALA A 77 -13.14 5.05 -9.63
N VAL A 78 -12.33 5.49 -8.68
CA VAL A 78 -11.15 6.31 -8.95
C VAL A 78 -9.91 5.76 -8.25
N SER A 79 -8.74 5.94 -8.89
CA SER A 79 -7.44 5.77 -8.25
C SER A 79 -6.79 7.14 -8.08
N ILE A 80 -6.44 7.51 -6.85
CA ILE A 80 -5.95 8.83 -6.45
C ILE A 80 -4.45 8.74 -6.15
N ALA A 81 -3.64 9.26 -7.06
CA ALA A 81 -2.17 9.24 -7.01
C ALA A 81 -1.58 10.66 -7.14
N VAL A 82 -2.14 11.59 -6.40
CA VAL A 82 -1.74 13.00 -6.29
C VAL A 82 -0.71 13.19 -5.16
N PRO A 83 -0.10 14.38 -4.97
CA PRO A 83 0.68 14.68 -3.76
C PRO A 83 -0.14 14.45 -2.47
N SER A 84 0.51 13.87 -1.45
CA SER A 84 -0.17 13.38 -0.22
C SER A 84 -1.05 14.41 0.49
N LYS A 85 -0.66 15.68 0.48
CA LYS A 85 -1.45 16.79 1.04
C LYS A 85 -2.82 17.01 0.37
N LEU A 86 -3.06 16.40 -0.79
CA LEU A 86 -4.32 16.49 -1.54
C LEU A 86 -5.19 15.24 -1.41
N HIS A 87 -4.67 14.14 -0.83
CA HIS A 87 -5.37 12.86 -0.73
C HIS A 87 -6.73 13.02 -0.06
N HIS A 88 -6.77 13.60 1.15
CA HIS A 88 -7.99 13.78 1.91
C HIS A 88 -9.07 14.53 1.11
N ARG A 89 -8.74 15.73 0.62
CA ARG A 89 -9.71 16.58 -0.09
C ARG A 89 -10.31 15.88 -1.30
N ILE A 90 -9.45 15.30 -2.15
CA ILE A 90 -9.90 14.68 -3.40
C ILE A 90 -10.66 13.39 -3.12
N ALA A 91 -10.19 12.55 -2.18
CA ALA A 91 -10.88 11.34 -1.81
C ALA A 91 -12.26 11.62 -1.20
N LEU A 92 -12.36 12.63 -0.33
CA LEU A 92 -13.63 13.05 0.27
C LEU A 92 -14.64 13.51 -0.78
N ASP A 93 -14.19 14.31 -1.75
CA ASP A 93 -15.03 14.75 -2.86
C ASP A 93 -15.53 13.55 -3.68
N CYS A 94 -14.66 12.61 -4.01
CA CYS A 94 -15.05 11.41 -4.76
C CYS A 94 -16.05 10.54 -3.99
N LEU A 95 -15.80 10.29 -2.71
CA LEU A 95 -16.69 9.50 -1.85
C LEU A 95 -18.07 10.16 -1.71
N LYS A 96 -18.14 11.48 -1.52
CA LYS A 96 -19.41 12.24 -1.47
C LYS A 96 -20.22 12.16 -2.76
N HIS A 97 -19.55 11.92 -3.89
CA HIS A 97 -20.20 11.74 -5.18
C HIS A 97 -20.47 10.27 -5.54
N GLY A 98 -20.34 9.36 -4.57
CA GLY A 98 -20.68 7.96 -4.75
C GLY A 98 -19.62 7.13 -5.49
N LEU A 99 -18.36 7.59 -5.55
CA LEU A 99 -17.28 6.88 -6.22
C LEU A 99 -16.48 6.03 -5.23
N HIS A 100 -16.22 4.78 -5.57
CA HIS A 100 -15.25 3.95 -4.87
C HIS A 100 -13.84 4.52 -5.06
N ALA A 101 -12.98 4.45 -4.05
CA ALA A 101 -11.67 5.09 -4.09
C ALA A 101 -10.53 4.16 -3.66
N LEU A 102 -9.46 4.13 -4.48
CA LEU A 102 -8.14 3.70 -4.08
C LEU A 102 -7.28 4.95 -3.89
N VAL A 103 -6.71 5.13 -2.70
CA VAL A 103 -5.88 6.29 -2.34
C VAL A 103 -4.45 5.83 -2.10
N GLU A 104 -3.47 6.48 -2.73
CA GLU A 104 -2.06 6.19 -2.50
C GLU A 104 -1.61 6.51 -1.07
N LYS A 105 -0.53 5.86 -0.64
CA LYS A 105 0.11 6.15 0.65
C LYS A 105 0.95 7.46 0.59
N PRO A 106 1.13 8.15 1.74
CA PRO A 106 0.43 7.95 3.00
C PRO A 106 -1.05 8.29 2.86
N PHE A 107 -1.91 7.54 3.54
CA PHE A 107 -3.36 7.64 3.38
C PHE A 107 -3.87 9.08 3.51
N THR A 108 -3.50 9.76 4.60
CA THR A 108 -3.82 11.15 4.88
C THR A 108 -2.69 11.80 5.68
N ALA A 109 -2.78 13.11 5.95
CA ALA A 109 -1.80 13.82 6.75
C ALA A 109 -1.95 13.58 8.27
N ASN A 110 -3.15 13.22 8.73
CA ASN A 110 -3.47 12.99 10.14
C ASN A 110 -4.66 12.03 10.30
N LEU A 111 -4.88 11.57 11.54
CA LEU A 111 -5.92 10.58 11.84
C LEU A 111 -7.34 11.11 11.67
N LYS A 112 -7.57 12.41 11.93
CA LYS A 112 -8.90 13.02 11.77
C LYS A 112 -9.36 12.94 10.32
N GLU A 113 -8.47 13.24 9.39
CA GLU A 113 -8.73 13.13 7.95
C GLU A 113 -8.99 11.67 7.54
N ALA A 114 -8.22 10.72 8.09
CA ALA A 114 -8.44 9.29 7.83
C ALA A 114 -9.80 8.83 8.34
N ASP A 115 -10.17 9.23 9.56
CA ASP A 115 -11.47 8.91 10.18
C ASP A 115 -12.64 9.48 9.36
N GLU A 116 -12.51 10.70 8.83
CA GLU A 116 -13.52 11.33 7.98
C GLU A 116 -13.74 10.55 6.67
N LEU A 117 -12.66 10.16 5.99
CA LEU A 117 -12.75 9.34 4.77
C LEU A 117 -13.38 7.96 5.02
N ILE A 118 -12.99 7.30 6.11
CA ILE A 118 -13.53 6.00 6.50
C ILE A 118 -15.03 6.11 6.79
N GLN A 119 -15.43 7.13 7.52
CA GLN A 119 -16.83 7.36 7.84
C GLN A 119 -17.67 7.67 6.58
N GLU A 120 -17.16 8.51 5.69
CA GLU A 120 -17.83 8.86 4.43
C GLU A 120 -18.01 7.63 3.53
N ALA A 121 -16.95 6.82 3.38
CA ALA A 121 -17.04 5.58 2.62
C ALA A 121 -18.07 4.61 3.21
N LYS A 122 -18.12 4.50 4.54
CA LYS A 122 -19.09 3.65 5.25
C LYS A 122 -20.53 4.13 5.07
N ILE A 123 -20.79 5.42 5.19
CA ILE A 123 -22.14 6.02 5.03
C ILE A 123 -22.68 5.75 3.63
N ASN A 124 -21.83 5.88 2.62
CA ASN A 124 -22.23 5.71 1.21
C ASN A 124 -22.06 4.25 0.71
N ASN A 125 -21.70 3.31 1.58
CA ASN A 125 -21.44 1.90 1.21
C ASN A 125 -20.40 1.76 0.07
N LEU A 126 -19.31 2.52 0.16
CA LEU A 126 -18.26 2.59 -0.85
C LEU A 126 -17.01 1.82 -0.40
N ILE A 127 -16.32 1.26 -1.36
CA ILE A 127 -15.01 0.64 -1.14
C ILE A 127 -13.96 1.75 -1.07
N LEU A 128 -13.19 1.73 0.03
CA LEU A 128 -12.03 2.60 0.26
C LEU A 128 -10.81 1.72 0.51
N GLN A 129 -9.91 1.64 -0.46
CA GLN A 129 -8.64 0.92 -0.40
C GLN A 129 -7.48 1.90 -0.34
N VAL A 130 -6.40 1.52 0.34
CA VAL A 130 -5.16 2.34 0.41
C VAL A 130 -3.98 1.60 -0.20
N GLY A 131 -3.11 2.33 -0.89
CA GLY A 131 -2.00 1.83 -1.70
C GLY A 131 -0.81 1.30 -0.88
N HIS A 132 -1.01 0.29 -0.04
CA HIS A 132 0.07 -0.45 0.61
C HIS A 132 0.50 -1.65 -0.24
N ILE A 133 1.17 -1.35 -1.34
CA ILE A 133 1.56 -2.27 -2.41
C ILE A 133 2.29 -3.54 -1.92
N GLU A 134 3.06 -3.46 -0.82
CA GLU A 134 3.84 -4.61 -0.32
C GLU A 134 2.96 -5.75 0.20
N ARG A 135 1.69 -5.50 0.54
CA ARG A 135 0.70 -6.55 0.85
C ARG A 135 0.42 -7.47 -0.34
N PHE A 136 0.66 -7.00 -1.54
CA PHE A 136 0.43 -7.72 -2.80
C PHE A 136 1.73 -8.31 -3.38
N ASN A 137 2.84 -8.20 -2.66
CA ASN A 137 4.11 -8.76 -3.07
C ASN A 137 4.08 -10.29 -2.97
N SER A 138 4.45 -10.97 -4.06
CA SER A 138 4.38 -12.43 -4.16
C SER A 138 5.25 -13.15 -3.12
N ALA A 139 6.42 -12.58 -2.77
CA ALA A 139 7.27 -13.14 -1.72
C ALA A 139 6.58 -13.09 -0.34
N PHE A 140 5.86 -11.99 -0.04
CA PHE A 140 5.09 -11.88 1.18
C PHE A 140 3.92 -12.87 1.20
N SER A 141 3.13 -12.93 0.13
CA SER A 141 1.99 -13.84 0.01
C SER A 141 2.38 -15.31 0.18
N ALA A 142 3.53 -15.72 -0.39
CA ALA A 142 4.03 -17.08 -0.28
C ALA A 142 4.44 -17.47 1.14
N THR A 143 4.79 -16.50 1.99
CA THR A 143 5.25 -16.76 3.37
C THR A 143 4.15 -16.62 4.41
N GLN A 144 3.06 -15.91 4.13
CA GLN A 144 2.01 -15.56 5.10
C GLN A 144 1.49 -16.78 5.88
N LYS A 145 1.25 -17.91 5.19
CA LYS A 145 0.74 -19.15 5.80
C LYS A 145 1.77 -19.88 6.68
N LEU A 146 3.04 -19.51 6.58
CA LEU A 146 4.15 -20.12 7.33
C LEU A 146 4.49 -19.34 8.61
N ILE A 147 3.93 -18.13 8.76
CA ILE A 147 4.17 -17.26 9.90
C ILE A 147 3.13 -17.59 10.96
N ASN A 148 3.63 -18.00 12.14
CA ASN A 148 2.80 -18.34 13.28
C ASN A 148 3.48 -17.86 14.58
N LEU A 149 2.83 -16.98 15.31
CA LEU A 149 3.31 -16.43 16.58
C LEU A 149 4.76 -15.89 16.52
N PRO A 150 5.05 -14.91 15.67
CA PRO A 150 6.40 -14.34 15.56
C PRO A 150 6.85 -13.79 16.91
N LYS A 151 8.13 -14.00 17.24
CA LYS A 151 8.78 -13.52 18.46
C LYS A 151 9.64 -12.30 18.22
N PHE A 152 10.27 -12.26 17.04
CA PHE A 152 11.09 -11.13 16.64
C PHE A 152 10.95 -10.88 15.14
N ILE A 153 10.79 -9.62 14.76
CA ILE A 153 10.73 -9.19 13.36
C ILE A 153 11.79 -8.11 13.15
N GLU A 154 12.52 -8.20 12.06
CA GLU A 154 13.54 -7.24 11.67
C GLU A 154 13.29 -6.77 10.23
N CYS A 155 13.06 -5.48 10.04
CA CYS A 155 12.80 -4.86 8.75
C CYS A 155 13.91 -3.86 8.40
N HIS A 156 14.41 -3.95 7.17
CA HIS A 156 15.35 -2.99 6.60
C HIS A 156 14.85 -2.51 5.25
N ARG A 157 14.64 -1.21 5.14
CA ARG A 157 14.24 -0.54 3.91
C ARG A 157 15.13 0.66 3.66
N LEU A 158 16.16 0.42 2.86
CA LEU A 158 17.23 1.38 2.58
C LEU A 158 17.20 1.76 1.10
N SER A 159 17.43 3.02 0.81
CA SER A 159 17.54 3.52 -0.57
C SER A 159 18.50 4.72 -0.65
N PRO A 160 19.10 4.99 -1.82
CA PRO A 160 19.69 6.28 -2.13
C PRO A 160 18.67 7.40 -2.07
N PHE A 161 19.16 8.63 -1.98
CA PHE A 161 18.34 9.82 -1.86
C PHE A 161 17.46 10.00 -3.12
N PRO A 162 16.13 10.03 -2.99
CA PRO A 162 15.24 10.20 -4.13
C PRO A 162 15.06 11.69 -4.46
N ASN A 163 14.81 12.00 -5.73
CA ASN A 163 14.42 13.35 -6.15
C ASN A 163 12.90 13.60 -6.04
N ARG A 164 12.20 12.89 -5.14
CA ARG A 164 10.74 12.94 -5.01
C ARG A 164 10.30 12.68 -3.57
N SER A 165 9.04 12.98 -3.24
CA SER A 165 8.43 12.75 -1.92
C SER A 165 9.22 13.40 -0.78
N LEU A 166 9.74 14.62 -1.01
CA LEU A 166 10.52 15.36 -0.01
C LEU A 166 9.64 16.18 0.94
N ASP A 167 8.33 16.12 0.75
CA ASP A 167 7.31 16.78 1.58
C ASP A 167 6.98 16.02 2.86
N VAL A 168 7.45 14.78 2.99
CA VAL A 168 7.27 13.93 4.17
C VAL A 168 8.59 13.28 4.59
N GLY A 169 8.72 12.90 5.87
CA GLY A 169 9.87 12.18 6.40
C GLY A 169 9.89 10.71 5.98
N VAL A 170 11.03 10.05 6.22
CA VAL A 170 11.24 8.64 5.84
C VAL A 170 10.27 7.69 6.51
N VAL A 171 9.73 8.06 7.67
CA VAL A 171 8.74 7.24 8.40
C VAL A 171 7.44 7.11 7.60
N LEU A 172 6.88 8.22 7.14
CA LEU A 172 5.64 8.24 6.36
C LEU A 172 5.83 7.84 4.89
N ASP A 173 7.04 8.07 4.33
CA ASP A 173 7.30 7.69 2.94
C ASP A 173 7.69 6.23 2.79
N ILE A 174 8.59 5.73 3.64
CA ILE A 174 9.28 4.45 3.48
C ILE A 174 8.92 3.45 4.58
N MET A 175 9.05 3.81 5.87
CA MET A 175 8.85 2.89 6.98
C MET A 175 7.39 2.41 7.10
N ILE A 176 6.43 3.21 6.67
CA ILE A 176 5.00 2.91 6.75
C ILE A 176 4.62 1.58 6.08
N HIS A 177 5.34 1.17 5.04
CA HIS A 177 5.14 -0.13 4.40
C HIS A 177 5.48 -1.29 5.33
N ASP A 178 6.57 -1.18 6.08
CA ASP A 178 7.00 -2.22 7.02
C ASP A 178 6.14 -2.17 8.29
N ILE A 179 5.69 -0.99 8.72
CA ILE A 179 4.70 -0.84 9.80
C ILE A 179 3.42 -1.60 9.45
N ASP A 180 2.87 -1.38 8.26
CA ASP A 180 1.65 -2.06 7.80
C ASP A 180 1.83 -3.59 7.77
N ILE A 181 2.95 -4.08 7.24
CA ILE A 181 3.26 -5.51 7.21
C ILE A 181 3.35 -6.08 8.63
N VAL A 182 4.08 -5.43 9.54
CA VAL A 182 4.26 -5.89 10.92
C VAL A 182 2.93 -5.94 11.66
N LEU A 183 2.10 -4.91 11.54
CA LEU A 183 0.76 -4.90 12.16
C LEU A 183 -0.12 -6.03 11.64
N GLY A 184 -0.03 -6.36 10.35
CA GLY A 184 -0.76 -7.47 9.76
C GLY A 184 -0.23 -8.86 10.15
N LEU A 185 1.02 -8.97 10.59
CA LEU A 185 1.62 -10.24 11.03
C LEU A 185 1.48 -10.49 12.53
N VAL A 186 1.50 -9.42 13.34
CA VAL A 186 1.47 -9.52 14.79
C VAL A 186 0.06 -9.22 15.29
N ASN A 187 -0.71 -10.27 15.56
CA ASN A 187 -2.08 -10.14 16.07
C ASN A 187 -2.07 -9.84 17.58
N ALA A 188 -1.55 -8.67 17.97
CA ALA A 188 -1.48 -8.22 19.37
C ALA A 188 -1.45 -6.68 19.43
N ARG A 189 -1.84 -6.12 20.59
CA ARG A 189 -1.76 -4.68 20.81
C ARG A 189 -0.31 -4.25 20.98
N ILE A 190 0.00 -3.06 20.51
CA ILE A 190 1.28 -2.41 20.80
C ILE A 190 1.31 -2.04 22.30
N GLU A 191 2.39 -2.39 22.95
CA GLU A 191 2.69 -2.06 24.34
C GLU A 191 3.58 -0.83 24.45
N LYS A 192 4.63 -0.78 23.60
CA LYS A 192 5.63 0.29 23.62
C LYS A 192 6.22 0.55 22.24
N ILE A 193 6.50 1.81 21.96
CA ILE A 193 7.29 2.24 20.79
C ILE A 193 8.47 3.08 21.28
N ASP A 194 9.68 2.68 20.91
CA ASP A 194 10.89 3.50 21.01
C ASP A 194 11.34 3.86 19.58
N ALA A 195 11.77 5.10 19.35
CA ALA A 195 12.14 5.53 18.00
C ALA A 195 13.26 6.57 18.05
N VAL A 196 14.12 6.56 17.04
CA VAL A 196 15.16 7.57 16.79
C VAL A 196 15.16 7.90 15.30
N GLY A 197 15.42 9.14 14.96
CA GLY A 197 15.55 9.57 13.57
C GLY A 197 16.48 10.76 13.45
N VAL A 198 17.12 10.86 12.29
CA VAL A 198 18.13 11.91 12.01
C VAL A 198 17.80 12.60 10.68
N ASN A 199 17.88 13.91 10.71
CA ASN A 199 17.79 14.79 9.54
C ASN A 199 19.20 14.91 8.95
N VAL A 200 19.43 14.37 7.76
CA VAL A 200 20.75 14.40 7.12
C VAL A 200 20.79 15.41 5.97
N LEU A 201 19.83 15.34 5.06
CA LEU A 201 19.75 16.17 3.84
C LEU A 201 18.51 17.06 3.81
N THR A 202 17.44 16.69 4.53
CA THR A 202 16.17 17.43 4.52
C THR A 202 15.79 17.92 5.91
N PRO A 203 14.82 18.85 6.03
CA PRO A 203 14.31 19.28 7.34
C PRO A 203 13.54 18.17 8.09
N MET A 204 13.20 17.05 7.42
CA MET A 204 12.52 15.89 8.00
C MET A 204 13.54 14.78 8.29
N GLU A 205 13.14 13.75 9.01
CA GLU A 205 13.97 12.57 9.21
C GLU A 205 14.27 11.87 7.88
N ASP A 206 15.54 11.67 7.56
CA ASP A 206 16.02 10.97 6.36
C ASP A 206 16.43 9.52 6.64
N ILE A 207 16.71 9.22 7.91
CA ILE A 207 16.89 7.87 8.45
C ILE A 207 16.13 7.79 9.77
N ALA A 208 15.46 6.66 10.00
CA ALA A 208 14.77 6.37 11.24
C ALA A 208 14.90 4.90 11.62
N ASN A 209 14.97 4.64 12.92
CA ASN A 209 14.82 3.32 13.50
C ASN A 209 13.69 3.36 14.53
N ALA A 210 12.83 2.32 14.51
CA ALA A 210 11.77 2.15 15.47
C ALA A 210 11.80 0.73 16.04
N ARG A 211 11.61 0.61 17.36
CA ARG A 211 11.39 -0.64 18.06
C ARG A 211 9.97 -0.67 18.60
N ILE A 212 9.18 -1.63 18.16
CA ILE A 212 7.78 -1.82 18.56
C ILE A 212 7.69 -3.09 19.38
N SER A 213 7.26 -2.99 20.63
CA SER A 213 6.98 -4.12 21.52
C SER A 213 5.46 -4.37 21.57
N PHE A 214 5.07 -5.64 21.54
CA PHE A 214 3.68 -6.06 21.54
C PHE A 214 3.32 -6.84 22.80
N THR A 215 2.05 -6.77 23.22
CA THR A 215 1.56 -7.42 24.46
C THR A 215 1.70 -8.95 24.47
N ASN A 216 1.91 -9.60 23.33
CA ASN A 216 2.19 -11.04 23.22
C ASN A 216 3.69 -11.38 23.31
N GLY A 217 4.54 -10.39 23.64
CA GLY A 217 5.99 -10.51 23.75
C GLY A 217 6.74 -10.46 22.42
N CYS A 218 6.05 -10.29 21.29
CA CYS A 218 6.73 -10.04 20.01
C CYS A 218 7.39 -8.66 20.00
N VAL A 219 8.54 -8.55 19.36
CA VAL A 219 9.25 -7.29 19.15
C VAL A 219 9.57 -7.13 17.67
N ALA A 220 9.32 -5.96 17.11
CA ALA A 220 9.70 -5.59 15.76
C ALA A 220 10.71 -4.42 15.76
N ASN A 221 11.82 -4.58 15.04
CA ASN A 221 12.77 -3.50 14.76
C ASN A 221 12.65 -3.11 13.29
N LEU A 222 12.39 -1.83 13.04
CA LEU A 222 12.23 -1.29 11.70
C LEU A 222 13.29 -0.22 11.45
N THR A 223 14.04 -0.36 10.37
CA THR A 223 15.03 0.64 9.92
C THR A 223 14.67 1.10 8.52
N ALA A 224 14.44 2.39 8.35
CA ALA A 224 14.18 3.00 7.05
C ALA A 224 15.16 4.16 6.81
N SER A 225 15.73 4.21 5.61
CA SER A 225 16.66 5.26 5.20
C SER A 225 16.47 5.61 3.73
N ARG A 226 16.54 6.89 3.42
CA ARG A 226 16.62 7.43 2.06
C ARG A 226 17.96 8.09 1.75
N VAL A 227 18.98 7.83 2.57
CA VAL A 227 20.34 8.37 2.43
C VAL A 227 21.40 7.28 2.51
N SER A 228 21.06 6.07 2.07
CA SER A 228 21.97 4.91 2.05
C SER A 228 22.47 4.65 0.62
N ASP A 229 23.72 4.22 0.48
CA ASP A 229 24.29 3.87 -0.84
C ASP A 229 23.65 2.60 -1.43
N GLU A 230 23.25 1.67 -0.57
CA GLU A 230 22.62 0.41 -0.98
C GLU A 230 21.10 0.49 -1.05
N VAL A 231 20.54 -0.33 -1.92
CA VAL A 231 19.08 -0.54 -1.97
C VAL A 231 18.76 -1.87 -1.31
N MET A 232 18.11 -1.82 -0.14
CA MET A 232 17.67 -3.00 0.60
C MET A 232 16.17 -2.91 0.90
N ARG A 233 15.44 -4.01 0.71
CA ARG A 233 14.03 -4.15 1.10
C ARG A 233 13.82 -5.56 1.64
N LYS A 234 14.18 -5.76 2.92
CA LYS A 234 14.20 -7.09 3.54
C LYS A 234 13.42 -7.12 4.84
N ILE A 235 12.75 -8.24 5.07
CA ILE A 235 12.16 -8.57 6.36
C ILE A 235 12.62 -9.97 6.79
N ARG A 236 12.95 -10.11 8.07
CA ARG A 236 13.24 -11.38 8.72
C ARG A 236 12.26 -11.58 9.86
N ILE A 237 11.68 -12.77 9.92
CA ILE A 237 10.65 -13.12 10.90
C ILE A 237 11.10 -14.34 11.65
N PHE A 238 11.35 -14.20 12.94
CA PHE A 238 11.82 -15.25 13.83
C PHE A 238 10.68 -15.75 14.67
N GLN A 239 10.45 -17.04 14.63
CA GLN A 239 9.46 -17.76 15.44
C GLN A 239 10.09 -19.05 15.96
N GLU A 240 9.37 -19.78 16.79
CA GLU A 240 9.94 -21.01 17.38
C GLU A 240 10.38 -21.99 16.29
N ASN A 241 11.65 -22.47 16.39
CA ASN A 241 12.28 -23.43 15.48
C ASN A 241 12.30 -23.04 13.99
N THR A 242 11.92 -21.78 13.64
CA THR A 242 11.85 -21.35 12.25
C THR A 242 12.19 -19.87 12.13
N TYR A 243 12.98 -19.53 11.12
CA TYR A 243 13.10 -18.15 10.70
C TYR A 243 12.80 -18.02 9.21
N ILE A 244 12.13 -16.94 8.81
CA ILE A 244 11.72 -16.66 7.43
C ILE A 244 12.42 -15.37 7.01
N SER A 245 13.04 -15.40 5.84
CA SER A 245 13.70 -14.23 5.24
C SER A 245 13.06 -13.90 3.91
N LEU A 246 12.58 -12.66 3.76
CA LEU A 246 12.05 -12.14 2.51
C LEU A 246 12.93 -11.02 1.99
N ASP A 247 13.13 -11.00 0.69
CA ASP A 247 13.70 -9.89 -0.06
C ASP A 247 12.65 -9.42 -1.07
N TYR A 248 12.04 -8.27 -0.78
CA TYR A 248 10.99 -7.69 -1.63
C TYR A 248 11.52 -7.21 -2.98
N LYS A 249 12.79 -6.73 -3.01
CA LYS A 249 13.43 -6.25 -4.23
C LYS A 249 13.69 -7.37 -5.22
N GLU A 250 14.22 -8.49 -4.71
CA GLU A 250 14.57 -9.66 -5.53
C GLU A 250 13.39 -10.62 -5.72
N ALA A 251 12.25 -10.36 -5.08
CA ALA A 251 11.11 -11.26 -4.99
C ALA A 251 11.54 -12.69 -4.58
N LYS A 252 12.27 -12.79 -3.46
CA LYS A 252 12.79 -14.05 -2.92
C LYS A 252 12.31 -14.27 -1.50
N ALA A 253 12.03 -15.51 -1.16
CA ALA A 253 11.75 -15.91 0.21
C ALA A 253 12.43 -17.23 0.53
N SER A 254 13.01 -17.32 1.72
CA SER A 254 13.66 -18.52 2.24
C SER A 254 13.15 -18.83 3.64
N VAL A 255 12.92 -20.10 3.90
CA VAL A 255 12.54 -20.63 5.22
C VAL A 255 13.69 -21.43 5.79
N TYR A 256 14.06 -21.14 7.01
CA TYR A 256 15.11 -21.81 7.76
C TYR A 256 14.48 -22.53 8.94
N LYS A 257 14.55 -23.85 8.97
CA LYS A 257 13.97 -24.69 10.04
C LYS A 257 15.04 -25.44 10.81
N LYS A 258 14.85 -25.56 12.12
CA LYS A 258 15.64 -26.43 12.98
C LYS A 258 15.37 -27.89 12.61
N SER A 259 16.43 -28.68 12.42
CA SER A 259 16.42 -30.13 12.20
C SER A 259 17.49 -30.77 13.07
N GLY A 260 17.09 -31.19 14.27
CA GLY A 260 18.05 -31.61 15.30
C GLY A 260 18.98 -30.47 15.72
N MET A 261 20.30 -30.63 15.51
CA MET A 261 21.32 -29.59 15.76
C MET A 261 21.72 -28.81 14.50
N GLN A 262 21.00 -28.98 13.41
CA GLN A 262 21.29 -28.30 12.13
C GLN A 262 20.12 -27.33 11.75
N ILE A 263 20.42 -26.45 10.83
CA ILE A 263 19.43 -25.57 10.20
C ILE A 263 19.32 -25.96 8.73
N THR A 264 18.13 -26.33 8.29
CA THR A 264 17.83 -26.57 6.87
C THR A 264 17.25 -25.33 6.24
N LYS A 265 17.77 -24.93 5.07
CA LYS A 265 17.26 -23.84 4.26
C LYS A 265 16.40 -24.40 3.13
N THR A 266 15.24 -23.80 2.92
CA THR A 266 14.37 -24.07 1.76
C THR A 266 14.01 -22.74 1.11
N ASP A 267 14.34 -22.56 -0.15
CA ASP A 267 13.90 -21.41 -0.94
C ASP A 267 12.50 -21.69 -1.46
N LEU A 268 11.60 -20.71 -1.29
CA LEU A 268 10.23 -20.83 -1.74
C LEU A 268 10.10 -20.49 -3.22
N PRO A 269 9.31 -21.23 -4.00
CA PRO A 269 9.00 -20.85 -5.36
C PRO A 269 8.14 -19.58 -5.32
N ILE A 270 8.60 -18.52 -5.96
CA ILE A 270 7.91 -17.23 -6.05
C ILE A 270 7.58 -16.97 -7.51
N GLU A 271 6.31 -16.84 -7.83
CA GLU A 271 5.88 -16.36 -9.13
C GLU A 271 6.17 -14.85 -9.24
N LYS A 272 6.86 -14.46 -10.30
CA LYS A 272 7.18 -13.05 -10.55
C LYS A 272 5.96 -12.35 -11.11
N GLU A 273 5.17 -11.80 -10.23
CA GLU A 273 4.02 -10.97 -10.59
C GLU A 273 4.29 -9.51 -10.22
N GLN A 274 3.58 -8.60 -10.86
CA GLN A 274 3.71 -7.18 -10.55
C GLN A 274 2.80 -6.83 -9.36
N PRO A 275 3.33 -6.45 -8.19
CA PRO A 275 2.53 -6.15 -7.01
C PRO A 275 1.46 -5.08 -7.25
N LEU A 276 1.81 -4.03 -8.01
CA LEU A 276 0.87 -2.96 -8.33
C LEU A 276 -0.30 -3.45 -9.20
N GLN A 277 -0.04 -4.33 -10.14
CA GLN A 277 -1.12 -4.93 -10.93
C GLN A 277 -2.08 -5.73 -10.06
N LYS A 278 -1.56 -6.54 -9.13
CA LYS A 278 -2.38 -7.29 -8.17
C LYS A 278 -3.19 -6.37 -7.25
N GLU A 279 -2.60 -5.29 -6.78
CA GLU A 279 -3.29 -4.30 -5.96
C GLU A 279 -4.47 -3.68 -6.69
N LEU A 280 -4.27 -3.23 -7.93
CA LEU A 280 -5.32 -2.64 -8.75
C LEU A 280 -6.41 -3.67 -9.14
N GLN A 281 -6.03 -4.91 -9.44
CA GLN A 281 -6.98 -6.01 -9.67
C GLN A 281 -7.80 -6.31 -8.42
N SER A 282 -7.16 -6.34 -7.24
CA SER A 282 -7.84 -6.52 -5.95
C SER A 282 -8.86 -5.42 -5.69
N PHE A 283 -8.51 -4.16 -5.96
CA PHE A 283 -9.44 -3.05 -5.82
C PHE A 283 -10.68 -3.23 -6.71
N ILE A 284 -10.48 -3.53 -8.00
CA ILE A 284 -11.58 -3.77 -8.94
C ILE A 284 -12.47 -4.93 -8.46
N ALA A 285 -11.87 -6.04 -8.03
CA ALA A 285 -12.60 -7.19 -7.52
C ALA A 285 -13.42 -6.84 -6.26
N CYS A 286 -12.82 -6.09 -5.30
CA CYS A 286 -13.52 -5.65 -4.10
C CYS A 286 -14.74 -4.78 -4.44
N VAL A 287 -14.63 -3.88 -5.43
CA VAL A 287 -15.76 -3.05 -5.88
C VAL A 287 -16.85 -3.91 -6.52
N GLN A 288 -16.49 -4.83 -7.43
CA GLN A 288 -17.46 -5.69 -8.14
C GLN A 288 -18.17 -6.68 -7.22
N GLU A 289 -17.46 -7.18 -6.21
CA GLU A 289 -17.97 -8.20 -5.28
C GLU A 289 -18.51 -7.61 -3.97
N HIS A 290 -18.44 -6.28 -3.79
CA HIS A 290 -18.78 -5.58 -2.55
C HIS A 290 -18.08 -6.19 -1.31
N LYS A 291 -16.78 -6.53 -1.47
CA LYS A 291 -15.95 -7.10 -0.40
C LYS A 291 -15.00 -6.07 0.19
N GLU A 292 -14.72 -6.20 1.49
CA GLU A 292 -13.72 -5.36 2.14
C GLU A 292 -12.32 -5.60 1.54
N PRO A 293 -11.57 -4.52 1.19
CA PRO A 293 -10.22 -4.64 0.69
C PRO A 293 -9.25 -5.19 1.73
N LEU A 294 -8.23 -5.92 1.26
CA LEU A 294 -7.12 -6.39 2.11
C LEU A 294 -6.46 -5.22 2.88
N VAL A 295 -6.35 -4.06 2.25
CA VAL A 295 -5.87 -2.82 2.86
C VAL A 295 -7.00 -1.80 2.82
N SER A 296 -7.98 -1.98 3.68
CA SER A 296 -9.07 -1.02 3.86
C SER A 296 -8.58 0.28 4.50
N GLY A 297 -9.38 1.32 4.44
CA GLY A 297 -9.09 2.58 5.14
C GLY A 297 -8.79 2.38 6.63
N MET A 298 -9.48 1.43 7.31
CA MET A 298 -9.23 1.10 8.72
C MET A 298 -7.85 0.51 8.94
N VAL A 299 -7.42 -0.43 8.09
CA VAL A 299 -6.08 -1.04 8.16
C VAL A 299 -4.99 0.01 7.96
N ALA A 300 -5.13 0.84 6.94
CA ALA A 300 -4.18 1.90 6.65
C ALA A 300 -4.13 2.99 7.73
N ARG A 301 -5.28 3.29 8.35
CA ARG A 301 -5.35 4.22 9.48
C ARG A 301 -4.52 3.75 10.67
N GLU A 302 -4.53 2.46 11.00
CA GLU A 302 -3.70 1.93 12.10
C GLU A 302 -2.21 2.01 11.75
N ALA A 303 -1.81 1.75 10.51
CA ALA A 303 -0.44 1.95 10.06
C ALA A 303 -0.02 3.43 10.14
N LEU A 304 -0.89 4.34 9.70
CA LEU A 304 -0.69 5.79 9.82
C LEU A 304 -0.55 6.24 11.27
N LYS A 305 -1.38 5.71 12.18
CA LYS A 305 -1.32 6.03 13.62
C LYS A 305 0.05 5.69 14.20
N VAL A 306 0.55 4.50 13.93
CA VAL A 306 1.87 4.07 14.39
C VAL A 306 2.98 4.92 13.77
N ALA A 307 2.89 5.23 12.49
CA ALA A 307 3.87 6.09 11.82
C ALA A 307 3.92 7.50 12.41
N LEU A 308 2.77 8.11 12.69
CA LEU A 308 2.69 9.43 13.33
C LEU A 308 3.22 9.41 14.77
N GLU A 309 2.96 8.35 15.54
CA GLU A 309 3.51 8.19 16.89
C GLU A 309 5.04 8.06 16.86
N ILE A 310 5.60 7.32 15.90
CA ILE A 310 7.05 7.21 15.69
C ILE A 310 7.64 8.59 15.38
N GLN A 311 7.04 9.34 14.46
CA GLN A 311 7.50 10.71 14.14
C GLN A 311 7.45 11.65 15.36
N GLU A 312 6.38 11.60 16.13
CA GLU A 312 6.24 12.43 17.33
C GLU A 312 7.36 12.15 18.34
N LYS A 313 7.71 10.87 18.53
CA LYS A 313 8.81 10.47 19.43
C LYS A 313 10.16 10.96 18.92
N ILE A 314 10.44 10.84 17.62
CA ILE A 314 11.66 11.36 16.99
C ILE A 314 11.77 12.89 17.19
N TRP A 315 10.70 13.64 16.94
CA TRP A 315 10.72 15.10 17.08
C TRP A 315 10.87 15.58 18.52
N LYS A 316 10.30 14.86 19.49
CA LYS A 316 10.49 15.18 20.92
C LYS A 316 11.94 15.00 21.36
N GLN A 317 12.62 13.95 20.88
CA GLN A 317 14.03 13.70 21.20
C GLN A 317 14.96 14.74 20.55
N ASN A 318 14.67 15.18 19.32
CA ASN A 318 15.51 16.15 18.62
C ASN A 318 15.35 17.59 19.15
N LYS A 319 14.39 17.85 20.03
CA LYS A 319 14.17 19.17 20.68
C LYS A 319 14.72 19.23 22.10
N SER A 320 15.10 18.09 22.69
CA SER A 320 15.75 17.98 24.01
C SER A 320 17.26 18.03 23.85
#